data_8775099cad44e7f6b5ce02f0e5ac048d
#
_entry.id   8775099cad44e7f6b5ce02f0e5ac048d
#
_cell.length_a   1.000
_cell.length_b   1.000
_cell.length_c   1.000
_cell.angle_alpha   90.00
_cell.angle_beta   90.00
_cell.angle_gamma   90.00
#
_symmetry.space_group_name_H-M   'P 1'
#
loop_
_entity.id
_entity.type
_entity.pdbx_description
1 polymer ?
#
loop_
_entity_poly.entity_id
_entity_poly.type
_entity_poly.pdbx_seq_one_letter_code
_entity_poly.pdbx_strand_id
1 'polypeptide(L)'
;MKDETKRSAGADGADEKEKSDGRDGGIGRDGGTDGGELLSARARVIAATEGETATEETEAPRRRLRDFLYRHRALFIICTAAVLLVLLSLKIFFSGGALADVSMIYAGPVPLYSDTGGAIVSAIRSVHSGEGAEEIYLADVLWYSPEDEEVLGDAYSVDAAENARALMEFREEMTSGECVLMLLSPQLYREVGEGLLPLSEVFGADAARISADGYSVRLGDTDFYSYFTAAKVLPEDTLICMRDVSKMKIYGEGKGAEADEKCRSVFRDIVNFVDPTPTESTASDDTAD
;
A
#
# COMPACT_ATOMS: atom_id res chain seq x y z
N MET A 1 -11.41 52.91 -7.51
CA MET A 1 -10.31 53.17 -6.60
C MET A 1 -9.49 51.89 -6.65
N LYS A 2 -8.49 51.78 -7.58
CA LYS A 2 -7.08 52.15 -7.47
C LYS A 2 -6.47 51.53 -6.22
N ASP A 3 -5.46 50.67 -6.22
CA ASP A 3 -4.17 50.63 -6.89
C ASP A 3 -3.65 49.20 -6.74
N GLU A 4 -3.10 48.53 -7.74
CA GLU A 4 -1.70 48.56 -8.22
C GLU A 4 -0.64 48.39 -7.12
N THR A 5 0.16 47.33 -7.24
CA THR A 5 1.60 47.36 -7.44
C THR A 5 2.18 45.98 -7.21
N LYS A 6 2.76 45.34 -8.18
CA LYS A 6 4.11 45.46 -8.77
C LYS A 6 5.16 44.55 -8.15
N ARG A 7 5.64 43.60 -9.00
CA ARG A 7 7.01 43.25 -9.39
C ARG A 7 8.02 42.72 -8.39
N SER A 8 8.64 41.61 -8.80
CA SER A 8 10.10 41.39 -8.96
C SER A 8 10.30 39.91 -9.26
N ALA A 9 10.75 39.34 -10.33
CA ALA A 9 11.89 39.60 -11.23
C ALA A 9 13.27 39.36 -10.56
N GLY A 10 14.00 38.40 -11.11
CA GLY A 10 15.43 38.24 -10.97
C GLY A 10 15.82 36.85 -10.49
N ALA A 11 16.69 36.10 -11.04
CA ALA A 11 17.74 36.18 -12.04
C ALA A 11 18.46 34.84 -11.96
N ASP A 12 18.74 34.18 -13.06
CA ASP A 12 20.04 34.00 -13.66
C ASP A 12 21.19 33.48 -12.80
N GLY A 13 21.89 32.52 -13.35
CA GLY A 13 23.23 32.08 -12.95
C GLY A 13 23.44 30.63 -13.29
N ALA A 14 23.79 30.30 -14.47
CA ALA A 14 25.12 30.20 -15.09
C ALA A 14 25.79 28.85 -14.87
N ASP A 15 25.90 28.13 -15.95
CA ASP A 15 27.02 27.40 -16.54
C ASP A 15 28.32 27.31 -15.72
N GLU A 16 28.79 26.10 -15.56
CA GLU A 16 30.23 25.85 -15.57
C GLU A 16 30.54 24.48 -16.20
N LYS A 17 31.08 24.58 -17.40
CA LYS A 17 31.82 23.56 -18.12
C LYS A 17 33.22 23.48 -17.51
N GLU A 18 33.65 22.31 -17.13
CA GLU A 18 35.08 22.06 -17.02
C GLU A 18 35.49 20.90 -17.88
N LYS A 19 36.45 21.28 -18.74
CA LYS A 19 37.10 20.57 -19.81
C LYS A 19 38.58 20.42 -19.40
N SER A 20 39.12 19.23 -19.40
CA SER A 20 40.58 19.01 -19.50
C SER A 20 40.81 17.65 -20.19
N ASP A 21 41.26 17.64 -21.41
CA ASP A 21 42.64 17.63 -21.89
C ASP A 21 43.45 16.54 -21.20
N GLY A 22 43.82 15.49 -21.85
CA GLY A 22 44.70 15.40 -23.00
C GLY A 22 46.12 15.10 -22.55
N ARG A 23 46.61 13.93 -22.84
CA ARG A 23 48.05 13.79 -23.17
C ARG A 23 48.35 12.46 -23.82
N ASP A 24 48.66 12.63 -25.03
CA ASP A 24 49.51 11.82 -25.91
C ASP A 24 50.88 11.59 -25.32
N GLY A 25 51.55 10.49 -25.67
CA GLY A 25 52.94 10.25 -25.39
C GLY A 25 53.39 8.93 -25.98
N GLY A 26 53.52 8.90 -27.28
CA GLY A 26 54.26 7.86 -27.96
C GLY A 26 55.76 8.09 -27.83
N ILE A 27 56.54 7.04 -27.88
CA ILE A 27 57.91 6.98 -28.44
C ILE A 27 58.16 5.52 -28.74
N GLY A 28 58.46 5.32 -30.01
CA GLY A 28 59.06 4.21 -30.64
C GLY A 28 60.56 4.06 -30.40
N ARG A 29 61.06 2.95 -30.78
CA ARG A 29 62.34 2.76 -31.49
C ARG A 29 62.67 1.29 -31.69
N ASP A 30 62.78 0.97 -32.88
CA ASP A 30 63.70 0.18 -33.69
C ASP A 30 64.90 -0.53 -33.04
N GLY A 31 65.29 -1.63 -33.67
CA GLY A 31 66.57 -2.30 -33.65
C GLY A 31 66.46 -3.78 -33.38
N GLY A 32 66.51 -4.69 -34.24
CA GLY A 32 67.42 -4.99 -35.31
C GLY A 32 68.31 -6.17 -34.97
N THR A 33 68.10 -7.25 -35.69
CA THR A 33 69.10 -8.25 -36.13
C THR A 33 69.72 -9.26 -35.19
N ASP A 34 69.72 -10.44 -35.69
CA ASP A 34 70.71 -11.54 -35.62
C ASP A 34 70.51 -12.61 -34.50
N GLY A 35 70.45 -13.85 -34.96
CA GLY A 35 70.74 -14.99 -34.13
C GLY A 35 69.92 -16.27 -34.42
N GLY A 36 70.01 -16.74 -35.62
CA GLY A 36 69.39 -18.03 -36.03
C GLY A 36 69.98 -19.29 -35.41
N GLU A 37 70.87 -19.18 -34.40
CA GLU A 37 71.54 -20.37 -33.86
C GLU A 37 71.22 -20.69 -32.39
N LEU A 38 70.49 -19.82 -31.73
CA LEU A 38 70.03 -20.02 -30.34
C LEU A 38 68.68 -20.69 -30.20
N LEU A 39 67.98 -20.98 -31.31
CA LEU A 39 66.62 -21.51 -31.30
C LEU A 39 66.58 -23.03 -30.99
N SER A 40 67.61 -23.79 -31.25
CA SER A 40 67.59 -25.26 -31.01
C SER A 40 67.89 -25.65 -29.54
N ALA A 41 68.64 -24.84 -28.83
CA ALA A 41 68.92 -25.08 -27.41
C ALA A 41 67.74 -24.62 -26.49
N ARG A 42 67.02 -23.56 -26.95
CA ARG A 42 65.90 -23.01 -26.20
C ARG A 42 64.64 -23.90 -26.29
N ALA A 43 64.44 -24.60 -27.41
CA ALA A 43 63.33 -25.53 -27.60
C ALA A 43 63.39 -26.75 -26.69
N ARG A 44 64.60 -27.24 -26.33
CA ARG A 44 64.71 -28.36 -25.39
C ARG A 44 64.56 -28.02 -23.94
N VAL A 45 64.79 -26.77 -23.53
CA VAL A 45 64.54 -26.28 -22.16
C VAL A 45 63.09 -25.96 -21.98
N ILE A 46 62.41 -25.48 -23.02
CA ILE A 46 60.95 -25.17 -22.95
C ILE A 46 60.11 -26.45 -22.84
N ALA A 47 60.50 -27.53 -23.52
CA ALA A 47 59.73 -28.79 -23.44
C ALA A 47 59.89 -29.51 -22.10
N ALA A 48 60.95 -29.25 -21.31
CA ALA A 48 61.09 -29.81 -19.96
C ALA A 48 60.42 -28.97 -18.87
N THR A 49 60.11 -27.70 -19.17
CA THR A 49 59.49 -26.80 -18.20
C THR A 49 57.96 -26.70 -18.36
N GLU A 50 57.43 -27.10 -19.55
CA GLU A 50 55.96 -27.05 -19.81
C GLU A 50 55.15 -28.19 -19.15
N GLY A 51 55.84 -29.24 -18.60
CA GLY A 51 55.16 -30.33 -17.91
C GLY A 51 54.85 -30.08 -16.43
N GLU A 52 55.53 -29.10 -15.83
CA GLU A 52 55.43 -28.90 -14.35
C GLU A 52 54.74 -27.61 -13.96
N THR A 53 54.48 -26.70 -14.90
CA THR A 53 53.89 -25.37 -14.56
C THR A 53 52.40 -25.27 -14.80
N ALA A 54 51.78 -26.27 -15.47
CA ALA A 54 50.35 -26.19 -15.82
C ALA A 54 49.41 -26.47 -14.66
N THR A 55 49.91 -27.06 -13.54
CA THR A 55 49.09 -27.37 -12.35
C THR A 55 49.23 -26.33 -11.25
N GLU A 56 50.33 -25.58 -11.20
CA GLU A 56 50.53 -24.55 -10.15
C GLU A 56 49.87 -23.21 -10.47
N GLU A 57 49.72 -22.83 -11.74
CA GLU A 57 49.12 -21.52 -12.09
C GLU A 57 47.62 -21.43 -11.79
N THR A 58 46.91 -22.58 -11.76
CA THR A 58 45.47 -22.58 -11.48
C THR A 58 45.16 -22.62 -9.99
N GLU A 59 46.10 -23.02 -9.16
CA GLU A 59 45.92 -23.08 -7.70
C GLU A 59 46.30 -21.78 -6.99
N ALA A 60 47.23 -21.00 -7.53
CA ALA A 60 47.69 -19.76 -6.95
C ALA A 60 46.57 -18.72 -6.69
N PRO A 61 45.62 -18.46 -7.61
CA PRO A 61 44.55 -17.52 -7.36
C PRO A 61 43.55 -18.02 -6.30
N ARG A 62 43.33 -19.34 -6.22
CA ARG A 62 42.43 -19.95 -5.22
C ARG A 62 43.02 -19.90 -3.80
N ARG A 63 44.34 -20.07 -3.64
CA ARG A 63 45.02 -19.94 -2.32
C ARG A 63 45.01 -18.49 -1.87
N ARG A 64 45.32 -17.53 -2.73
CA ARG A 64 45.24 -16.08 -2.41
C ARG A 64 43.85 -15.63 -2.01
N LEU A 65 42.83 -16.13 -2.72
CA LEU A 65 41.42 -15.82 -2.41
C LEU A 65 41.02 -16.39 -1.03
N ARG A 66 41.48 -17.63 -0.70
CA ARG A 66 41.17 -18.29 0.56
C ARG A 66 41.88 -17.57 1.74
N ASP A 67 43.12 -17.16 1.56
CA ASP A 67 43.86 -16.43 2.57
C ASP A 67 43.33 -15.02 2.79
N PHE A 68 42.87 -14.37 1.72
CA PHE A 68 42.15 -13.10 1.79
C PHE A 68 40.83 -13.22 2.53
N LEU A 69 40.01 -14.23 2.20
CA LEU A 69 38.73 -14.51 2.88
C LEU A 69 38.95 -14.85 4.35
N TYR A 70 40.01 -15.63 4.67
CA TYR A 70 40.27 -15.99 6.06
C TYR A 70 40.77 -14.79 6.89
N ARG A 71 41.58 -13.92 6.30
CA ARG A 71 42.08 -12.70 6.94
C ARG A 71 40.98 -11.67 7.15
N HIS A 72 39.99 -11.62 6.24
CA HIS A 72 38.89 -10.66 6.30
C HIS A 72 37.55 -11.28 6.67
N ARG A 73 37.55 -12.51 7.24
CA ARG A 73 36.31 -13.26 7.57
C ARG A 73 35.31 -12.44 8.39
N ALA A 74 35.78 -11.66 9.36
CA ALA A 74 34.92 -10.83 10.19
C ALA A 74 34.22 -9.73 9.35
N LEU A 75 34.96 -9.12 8.43
CA LEU A 75 34.47 -8.08 7.54
C LEU A 75 33.48 -8.66 6.54
N PHE A 76 33.71 -9.87 6.00
CA PHE A 76 32.78 -10.58 5.15
C PHE A 76 31.48 -10.93 5.87
N ILE A 77 31.56 -11.42 7.11
CA ILE A 77 30.39 -11.73 7.94
C ILE A 77 29.56 -10.46 8.17
N ILE A 78 30.23 -9.35 8.53
CA ILE A 78 29.53 -8.07 8.75
C ILE A 78 28.89 -7.55 7.47
N CYS A 79 29.60 -7.59 6.33
CA CYS A 79 29.03 -7.16 5.04
C CYS A 79 27.86 -8.05 4.61
N THR A 80 27.98 -9.38 4.76
CA THR A 80 26.89 -10.30 4.43
C THR A 80 25.69 -10.08 5.33
N ALA A 81 25.90 -9.88 6.64
CA ALA A 81 24.82 -9.57 7.56
C ALA A 81 24.15 -8.23 7.22
N ALA A 82 24.94 -7.20 6.86
CA ALA A 82 24.41 -5.91 6.43
C ALA A 82 23.58 -6.03 5.14
N VAL A 83 24.07 -6.78 4.16
CA VAL A 83 23.33 -7.04 2.90
C VAL A 83 22.04 -7.81 3.18
N LEU A 84 22.08 -8.83 4.04
CA LEU A 84 20.89 -9.57 4.44
C LEU A 84 19.88 -8.69 5.18
N LEU A 85 20.34 -7.80 6.06
CA LEU A 85 19.50 -6.82 6.75
C LEU A 85 18.85 -5.85 5.76
N VAL A 86 19.61 -5.34 4.78
CA VAL A 86 19.07 -4.47 3.71
C VAL A 86 18.07 -5.23 2.87
N LEU A 87 18.35 -6.47 2.45
CA LEU A 87 17.43 -7.30 1.69
C LEU A 87 16.17 -7.64 2.48
N LEU A 88 16.29 -7.89 3.79
CA LEU A 88 15.16 -8.13 4.68
C LEU A 88 14.31 -6.86 4.84
N SER A 89 14.96 -5.70 5.03
CA SER A 89 14.28 -4.41 5.09
C SER A 89 13.59 -4.07 3.77
N LEU A 90 14.26 -4.31 2.64
CA LEU A 90 13.66 -4.18 1.31
C LEU A 90 12.50 -5.16 1.13
N LYS A 91 12.64 -6.41 1.56
CA LYS A 91 11.55 -7.37 1.52
C LYS A 91 10.36 -6.91 2.36
N ILE A 92 10.57 -6.40 3.57
CA ILE A 92 9.51 -5.86 4.43
C ILE A 92 8.89 -4.60 3.79
N PHE A 93 9.72 -3.75 3.18
CA PHE A 93 9.27 -2.52 2.54
C PHE A 93 8.54 -2.76 1.20
N PHE A 94 9.01 -3.74 0.41
CA PHE A 94 8.37 -4.12 -0.87
C PHE A 94 7.39 -5.29 -0.75
N SER A 95 7.41 -6.05 0.34
CA SER A 95 6.28 -6.87 0.74
C SER A 95 5.26 -6.01 1.44
N GLY A 96 5.18 -4.73 1.12
CA GLY A 96 4.10 -3.91 1.62
C GLY A 96 2.91 -4.83 1.81
N GLY A 97 2.45 -5.02 3.06
CA GLY A 97 1.74 -6.21 3.51
C GLY A 97 0.86 -6.79 2.42
N ALA A 98 0.78 -8.10 2.32
CA ALA A 98 -0.16 -8.70 1.39
C ALA A 98 -1.40 -7.83 1.49
N LEU A 99 -1.78 -7.18 0.38
CA LEU A 99 -2.96 -6.33 0.37
C LEU A 99 -4.04 -7.17 1.01
N ALA A 100 -4.63 -6.68 2.09
CA ALA A 100 -5.69 -7.42 2.75
C ALA A 100 -6.72 -7.80 1.68
N ASP A 101 -7.35 -8.95 1.82
CA ASP A 101 -8.36 -9.40 0.87
C ASP A 101 -9.44 -8.32 0.67
N VAL A 102 -9.79 -7.66 1.76
CA VAL A 102 -10.74 -6.54 1.79
C VAL A 102 -10.14 -5.40 2.59
N SER A 103 -9.93 -4.26 1.94
CA SER A 103 -9.48 -3.02 2.58
C SER A 103 -10.64 -2.06 2.77
N MET A 104 -10.89 -1.71 4.04
CA MET A 104 -11.97 -0.82 4.44
C MET A 104 -11.43 0.40 5.19
N ILE A 105 -12.17 1.50 5.12
CA ILE A 105 -11.92 2.67 5.95
C ILE A 105 -13.22 3.12 6.64
N TYR A 106 -13.12 3.41 7.91
CA TYR A 106 -14.11 4.23 8.59
C TYR A 106 -13.58 5.65 8.74
N ALA A 107 -14.37 6.64 8.38
CA ALA A 107 -14.05 8.03 8.63
C ALA A 107 -15.28 8.76 9.19
N GLY A 108 -15.14 9.23 10.42
CA GLY A 108 -16.27 9.86 11.14
C GLY A 108 -15.95 10.22 12.59
N PRO A 109 -16.96 10.65 13.37
CA PRO A 109 -16.75 11.27 14.67
C PRO A 109 -16.54 10.27 15.84
N VAL A 110 -16.54 8.97 15.59
CA VAL A 110 -16.39 7.94 16.63
C VAL A 110 -15.01 7.29 16.55
N PRO A 111 -14.21 7.32 17.63
CA PRO A 111 -12.92 6.64 17.63
C PRO A 111 -13.11 5.12 17.62
N LEU A 112 -12.48 4.43 16.69
CA LEU A 112 -12.43 2.97 16.66
C LEU A 112 -11.17 2.49 17.38
N TYR A 113 -11.32 2.10 18.62
CA TYR A 113 -10.25 1.39 19.33
C TYR A 113 -10.06 -0.01 18.73
N SER A 114 -8.88 -0.59 18.90
CA SER A 114 -8.51 -1.87 18.29
C SER A 114 -9.48 -3.03 18.61
N ASP A 115 -10.06 -3.04 19.79
CA ASP A 115 -11.08 -4.01 20.18
C ASP A 115 -12.43 -3.76 19.50
N THR A 116 -12.84 -2.51 19.38
CA THR A 116 -14.07 -2.12 18.67
C THR A 116 -13.96 -2.37 17.17
N GLY A 117 -12.87 -1.92 16.55
CA GLY A 117 -12.59 -2.19 15.14
C GLY A 117 -12.52 -3.69 14.85
N GLY A 118 -11.84 -4.45 15.72
CA GLY A 118 -11.76 -5.91 15.64
C GLY A 118 -13.13 -6.59 15.79
N ALA A 119 -14.03 -6.06 16.62
CA ALA A 119 -15.38 -6.58 16.75
C ALA A 119 -16.24 -6.32 15.50
N ILE A 120 -16.10 -5.14 14.87
CA ILE A 120 -16.76 -4.83 13.59
C ILE A 120 -16.27 -5.77 12.50
N VAL A 121 -14.95 -5.95 12.35
CA VAL A 121 -14.36 -6.88 11.39
C VAL A 121 -14.86 -8.32 11.63
N SER A 122 -14.96 -8.75 12.89
CA SER A 122 -15.47 -10.07 13.24
C SER A 122 -16.95 -10.22 12.88
N ALA A 123 -17.76 -9.17 13.06
CA ALA A 123 -19.16 -9.16 12.64
C ALA A 123 -19.28 -9.29 11.12
N ILE A 124 -18.47 -8.55 10.35
CA ILE A 124 -18.44 -8.63 8.88
C ILE A 124 -18.03 -10.05 8.43
N ARG A 125 -16.99 -10.63 9.03
CA ARG A 125 -16.58 -12.02 8.73
C ARG A 125 -17.66 -13.05 9.02
N SER A 126 -18.49 -12.83 10.04
CA SER A 126 -19.56 -13.76 10.42
C SER A 126 -20.73 -13.79 9.41
N VAL A 127 -20.94 -12.72 8.67
CA VAL A 127 -21.98 -12.63 7.63
C VAL A 127 -21.45 -12.97 6.24
N HIS A 128 -20.15 -12.80 6.04
CA HIS A 128 -19.53 -13.14 4.76
C HIS A 128 -19.40 -14.66 4.62
N SER A 129 -20.10 -15.22 3.66
CA SER A 129 -20.12 -16.67 3.37
C SER A 129 -19.16 -17.09 2.26
N GLY A 130 -18.49 -16.14 1.62
CA GLY A 130 -17.60 -16.35 0.48
C GLY A 130 -16.18 -16.74 0.89
N GLU A 131 -15.45 -17.39 -0.05
CA GLU A 131 -14.00 -17.53 0.07
C GLU A 131 -13.32 -16.20 -0.24
N GLY A 132 -12.24 -15.87 0.50
CA GLY A 132 -11.36 -14.75 0.14
C GLY A 132 -11.56 -13.44 0.89
N ALA A 133 -12.24 -13.46 2.05
CA ALA A 133 -12.20 -12.37 3.02
C ALA A 133 -11.58 -12.81 4.36
N GLU A 134 -10.49 -13.59 4.27
CA GLU A 134 -9.77 -14.05 5.45
C GLU A 134 -9.06 -12.88 6.16
N GLU A 135 -8.52 -11.95 5.39
CA GLU A 135 -7.88 -10.74 5.90
C GLU A 135 -8.70 -9.50 5.52
N ILE A 136 -9.46 -8.99 6.49
CA ILE A 136 -10.13 -7.69 6.39
C ILE A 136 -9.31 -6.67 7.17
N TYR A 137 -8.84 -5.65 6.49
CA TYR A 137 -8.19 -4.48 7.08
C TYR A 137 -9.21 -3.35 7.23
N LEU A 138 -9.33 -2.79 8.42
CA LEU A 138 -10.16 -1.63 8.71
C LEU A 138 -9.27 -0.50 9.23
N ALA A 139 -9.05 0.51 8.39
CA ALA A 139 -8.45 1.77 8.81
C ALA A 139 -9.51 2.65 9.46
N ASP A 140 -9.08 3.52 10.39
CA ASP A 140 -9.96 4.51 10.99
C ASP A 140 -9.36 5.91 10.89
N VAL A 141 -10.22 6.88 10.58
CA VAL A 141 -9.91 8.30 10.58
C VAL A 141 -10.93 9.01 11.44
N LEU A 142 -10.47 9.43 12.62
CA LEU A 142 -11.31 10.18 13.54
C LEU A 142 -11.40 11.64 13.08
N TRP A 143 -12.58 12.02 12.61
CA TRP A 143 -12.84 13.36 12.11
C TRP A 143 -14.21 13.85 12.52
N TYR A 144 -14.27 15.09 12.97
CA TYR A 144 -15.49 15.76 13.42
C TYR A 144 -15.90 16.83 12.42
N SER A 145 -17.16 16.81 12.03
CA SER A 145 -17.76 17.93 11.29
C SER A 145 -18.08 19.11 12.22
N PRO A 146 -18.33 20.29 11.68
CA PRO A 146 -18.81 21.43 12.48
C PRO A 146 -20.12 21.11 13.21
N GLU A 147 -20.99 20.30 12.61
CA GLU A 147 -22.23 19.85 13.24
C GLU A 147 -21.95 18.90 14.41
N ASP A 148 -20.97 18.00 14.28
CA ASP A 148 -20.54 17.11 15.37
C ASP A 148 -19.95 17.92 16.53
N GLU A 149 -19.15 18.94 16.24
CA GLU A 149 -18.59 19.83 17.26
C GLU A 149 -19.69 20.59 18.01
N GLU A 150 -20.74 21.03 17.31
CA GLU A 150 -21.90 21.69 17.95
C GLU A 150 -22.67 20.73 18.89
N VAL A 151 -22.84 19.47 18.46
CA VAL A 151 -23.51 18.44 19.28
C VAL A 151 -22.70 18.06 20.52
N LEU A 152 -21.38 17.96 20.39
CA LEU A 152 -20.46 17.67 21.51
C LEU A 152 -20.42 18.81 22.53
N GLY A 153 -20.67 20.05 22.08
CA GLY A 153 -20.73 21.24 22.91
C GLY A 153 -19.43 21.57 23.64
N ASP A 154 -19.49 22.48 24.58
CA ASP A 154 -18.31 22.96 25.33
C ASP A 154 -17.64 21.88 26.23
N ALA A 155 -18.29 20.71 26.37
CA ALA A 155 -17.78 19.64 27.21
C ALA A 155 -16.63 18.86 26.57
N TYR A 156 -16.48 18.95 25.24
CA TYR A 156 -15.45 18.28 24.46
C TYR A 156 -14.81 19.25 23.48
N SER A 157 -13.54 19.55 23.69
CA SER A 157 -12.79 20.40 22.78
C SER A 157 -12.12 19.55 21.71
N VAL A 158 -12.58 19.68 20.48
CA VAL A 158 -11.91 19.09 19.32
C VAL A 158 -10.63 19.87 19.04
N ASP A 159 -9.49 19.20 18.95
CA ASP A 159 -8.25 19.82 18.48
C ASP A 159 -8.35 20.09 16.99
N ALA A 160 -8.49 21.36 16.63
CA ALA A 160 -8.64 21.80 15.24
C ALA A 160 -7.45 21.39 14.36
N ALA A 161 -6.23 21.30 14.92
CA ALA A 161 -5.05 20.87 14.15
C ALA A 161 -5.07 19.36 13.91
N GLU A 162 -5.48 18.56 14.89
CA GLU A 162 -5.67 17.12 14.72
C GLU A 162 -6.80 16.81 13.74
N ASN A 163 -7.93 17.52 13.86
CA ASN A 163 -9.08 17.36 12.98
C ASN A 163 -8.71 17.73 11.51
N ALA A 164 -7.96 18.80 11.32
CA ALA A 164 -7.45 19.17 9.99
C ALA A 164 -6.47 18.13 9.43
N ARG A 165 -5.62 17.53 10.28
CA ARG A 165 -4.71 16.45 9.87
C ARG A 165 -5.48 15.20 9.47
N ALA A 166 -6.49 14.81 10.25
CA ALA A 166 -7.35 13.68 9.93
C ALA A 166 -8.06 13.84 8.58
N LEU A 167 -8.53 15.04 8.27
CA LEU A 167 -9.10 15.33 6.95
C LEU A 167 -8.08 15.21 5.82
N MET A 168 -6.83 15.64 6.05
CA MET A 168 -5.75 15.47 5.07
C MET A 168 -5.40 13.99 4.87
N GLU A 169 -5.33 13.20 5.94
CA GLU A 169 -5.10 11.76 5.89
C GLU A 169 -6.21 11.05 5.12
N PHE A 170 -7.46 11.40 5.38
CA PHE A 170 -8.61 10.90 4.60
C PHE A 170 -8.47 11.22 3.10
N ARG A 171 -8.12 12.46 2.75
CA ARG A 171 -7.92 12.88 1.35
C ARG A 171 -6.74 12.19 0.69
N GLU A 172 -5.68 11.92 1.44
CA GLU A 172 -4.54 11.16 0.96
C GLU A 172 -4.95 9.72 0.67
N GLU A 173 -5.69 9.08 1.57
CA GLU A 173 -6.27 7.76 1.35
C GLU A 173 -7.18 7.75 0.11
N MET A 174 -8.01 8.78 -0.08
CA MET A 174 -8.87 8.91 -1.27
C MET A 174 -8.07 9.09 -2.57
N THR A 175 -6.85 9.60 -2.51
CA THR A 175 -6.03 9.86 -3.70
C THR A 175 -5.13 8.70 -4.07
N SER A 176 -4.52 8.05 -3.08
CA SER A 176 -3.44 7.08 -3.25
C SER A 176 -3.57 5.82 -2.39
N GLY A 177 -4.60 5.73 -1.55
CA GLY A 177 -4.78 4.62 -0.62
C GLY A 177 -5.41 3.38 -1.24
N GLU A 178 -5.48 2.35 -0.43
CA GLU A 178 -5.88 0.99 -0.80
C GLU A 178 -7.34 0.66 -0.45
N CYS A 179 -7.98 1.49 0.40
CA CYS A 179 -9.30 1.19 0.92
C CYS A 179 -10.36 1.33 -0.18
N VAL A 180 -11.05 0.24 -0.45
CA VAL A 180 -12.10 0.14 -1.47
C VAL A 180 -13.48 0.33 -0.86
N LEU A 181 -13.75 -0.34 0.26
CA LEU A 181 -15.01 -0.24 0.98
C LEU A 181 -14.93 0.85 2.04
N MET A 182 -15.93 1.71 2.12
CA MET A 182 -15.90 2.89 2.97
C MET A 182 -17.14 2.99 3.85
N LEU A 183 -16.91 3.36 5.11
CA LEU A 183 -17.92 3.72 6.11
C LEU A 183 -17.69 5.19 6.46
N LEU A 184 -18.51 6.07 5.90
CA LEU A 184 -18.27 7.51 5.96
C LEU A 184 -19.38 8.24 6.73
N SER A 185 -18.99 9.28 7.49
CA SER A 185 -19.96 10.27 7.93
C SER A 185 -20.59 10.98 6.70
N PRO A 186 -21.84 11.47 6.81
CA PRO A 186 -22.52 12.13 5.69
C PRO A 186 -21.76 13.33 5.12
N GLN A 187 -20.98 14.02 5.94
CA GLN A 187 -20.19 15.17 5.53
C GLN A 187 -18.98 14.75 4.67
N LEU A 188 -18.22 13.74 5.12
CA LEU A 188 -17.09 13.22 4.35
C LEU A 188 -17.55 12.52 3.07
N TYR A 189 -18.66 11.83 3.10
CA TYR A 189 -19.27 11.25 1.90
C TYR A 189 -19.50 12.30 0.79
N ARG A 190 -19.98 13.48 1.15
CA ARG A 190 -20.17 14.58 0.19
C ARG A 190 -18.86 15.09 -0.42
N GLU A 191 -17.72 14.91 0.27
CA GLU A 191 -16.40 15.29 -0.24
C GLU A 191 -15.82 14.31 -1.24
N VAL A 192 -16.20 13.02 -1.18
CA VAL A 192 -15.63 11.96 -2.05
C VAL A 192 -16.03 12.13 -3.52
N GLY A 193 -17.23 12.62 -3.79
CA GLY A 193 -17.68 13.02 -5.12
C GLY A 193 -17.64 11.90 -6.18
N GLU A 194 -16.91 12.14 -7.30
CA GLU A 194 -16.96 11.30 -8.52
C GLU A 194 -16.19 9.97 -8.43
N GLY A 195 -15.60 9.64 -7.28
CA GLY A 195 -14.77 8.44 -7.10
C GLY A 195 -15.53 7.16 -6.75
N LEU A 196 -16.85 7.25 -6.55
CA LEU A 196 -17.67 6.15 -6.08
C LEU A 196 -18.15 5.22 -7.20
N LEU A 197 -18.31 3.95 -6.83
CA LEU A 197 -18.90 2.93 -7.68
C LEU A 197 -20.43 3.02 -7.59
N PRO A 198 -21.17 3.10 -8.74
CA PRO A 198 -22.62 3.04 -8.72
C PRO A 198 -23.14 1.73 -8.12
N LEU A 199 -24.09 1.79 -7.20
CA LEU A 199 -24.68 0.59 -6.59
C LEU A 199 -25.36 -0.33 -7.60
N SER A 200 -25.77 0.19 -8.75
CA SER A 200 -26.28 -0.62 -9.84
C SER A 200 -25.28 -1.64 -10.38
N GLU A 201 -23.98 -1.39 -10.21
CA GLU A 201 -22.93 -2.35 -10.58
C GLU A 201 -22.74 -3.45 -9.53
N VAL A 202 -23.18 -3.23 -8.30
CA VAL A 202 -23.10 -4.19 -7.19
C VAL A 202 -24.40 -4.97 -7.04
N PHE A 203 -25.55 -4.28 -7.05
CA PHE A 203 -26.88 -4.81 -6.74
C PHE A 203 -27.82 -4.89 -7.95
N GLY A 204 -27.36 -4.44 -9.14
CA GLY A 204 -28.18 -4.47 -10.33
C GLY A 204 -29.47 -3.64 -10.17
N ALA A 205 -30.63 -4.26 -10.48
CA ALA A 205 -31.93 -3.59 -10.41
C ALA A 205 -32.39 -3.25 -8.99
N ASP A 206 -31.87 -3.94 -7.97
CA ASP A 206 -32.23 -3.70 -6.56
C ASP A 206 -31.61 -2.41 -6.00
N ALA A 207 -30.61 -1.84 -6.67
CA ALA A 207 -29.91 -0.63 -6.21
C ALA A 207 -30.89 0.54 -5.92
N ALA A 208 -31.88 0.75 -6.78
CA ALA A 208 -32.86 1.82 -6.62
C ALA A 208 -33.77 1.65 -5.38
N ARG A 209 -33.86 0.41 -4.83
CA ARG A 209 -34.66 0.11 -3.65
C ARG A 209 -33.90 0.34 -2.36
N ILE A 210 -32.59 0.12 -2.39
CA ILE A 210 -31.72 0.17 -1.19
C ILE A 210 -31.04 1.52 -1.00
N SER A 211 -31.07 2.40 -2.00
CA SER A 211 -30.38 3.67 -1.97
C SER A 211 -31.17 4.76 -2.69
N ALA A 212 -31.17 5.96 -2.11
CA ALA A 212 -31.80 7.13 -2.70
C ALA A 212 -30.86 7.87 -3.68
N ASP A 213 -29.56 7.82 -3.48
CA ASP A 213 -28.55 8.52 -4.28
C ASP A 213 -27.86 7.63 -5.32
N GLY A 214 -28.05 6.31 -5.21
CA GLY A 214 -27.49 5.32 -6.14
C GLY A 214 -26.01 4.99 -5.90
N TYR A 215 -25.37 5.51 -4.84
CA TYR A 215 -23.94 5.32 -4.56
C TYR A 215 -23.65 4.86 -3.13
N SER A 216 -24.57 5.05 -2.20
CA SER A 216 -24.39 4.70 -0.80
C SER A 216 -25.62 4.04 -0.19
N VAL A 217 -25.39 3.28 0.88
CA VAL A 217 -26.43 2.70 1.73
C VAL A 217 -26.23 3.23 3.13
N ARG A 218 -27.30 3.70 3.78
CA ARG A 218 -27.23 4.09 5.18
C ARG A 218 -27.10 2.86 6.06
N LEU A 219 -26.08 2.81 6.88
CA LEU A 219 -25.76 1.65 7.71
C LEU A 219 -26.92 1.33 8.67
N GLY A 220 -27.53 2.36 9.27
CA GLY A 220 -28.68 2.22 10.17
C GLY A 220 -29.92 1.59 9.51
N ASP A 221 -30.02 1.61 8.18
CA ASP A 221 -31.15 1.01 7.46
C ASP A 221 -30.93 -0.49 7.13
N THR A 222 -29.80 -1.07 7.62
CA THR A 222 -29.47 -2.47 7.39
C THR A 222 -29.80 -3.34 8.63
N ASP A 223 -30.22 -4.58 8.38
CA ASP A 223 -30.37 -5.56 9.47
C ASP A 223 -29.03 -5.88 10.13
N PHE A 224 -27.91 -5.75 9.39
CA PHE A 224 -26.56 -5.87 9.93
C PHE A 224 -26.33 -4.92 11.12
N TYR A 225 -26.69 -3.65 10.94
CA TYR A 225 -26.56 -2.65 12.00
C TYR A 225 -27.45 -2.99 13.20
N SER A 226 -28.67 -3.40 12.94
CA SER A 226 -29.66 -3.72 13.97
C SER A 226 -29.26 -4.96 14.79
N TYR A 227 -28.66 -5.95 14.15
CA TYR A 227 -28.29 -7.23 14.75
C TYR A 227 -26.97 -7.17 15.53
N PHE A 228 -25.91 -6.58 14.94
CA PHE A 228 -24.58 -6.58 15.56
C PHE A 228 -24.37 -5.38 16.48
N THR A 229 -24.20 -5.66 17.79
CA THR A 229 -23.88 -4.62 18.78
C THR A 229 -22.60 -3.86 18.43
N ALA A 230 -21.60 -4.52 17.80
CA ALA A 230 -20.39 -3.87 17.35
C ALA A 230 -20.64 -2.81 16.29
N ALA A 231 -21.59 -3.01 15.39
CA ALA A 231 -21.95 -2.04 14.36
C ALA A 231 -22.65 -0.81 14.94
N LYS A 232 -23.39 -0.98 16.05
CA LYS A 232 -24.11 0.11 16.75
C LYS A 232 -23.20 1.13 17.45
N VAL A 233 -21.90 0.88 17.49
CA VAL A 233 -20.92 1.89 17.91
C VAL A 233 -20.79 3.01 16.87
N LEU A 234 -21.00 2.69 15.60
CA LEU A 234 -21.02 3.67 14.53
C LEU A 234 -22.35 4.47 14.56
N PRO A 235 -22.34 5.74 14.12
CA PRO A 235 -23.57 6.50 13.95
C PRO A 235 -24.52 5.82 12.96
N GLU A 236 -25.83 5.89 13.20
CA GLU A 236 -26.83 5.31 12.30
C GLU A 236 -26.81 5.89 10.89
N ASP A 237 -26.41 7.15 10.79
CA ASP A 237 -26.33 7.89 9.52
C ASP A 237 -25.01 7.64 8.76
N THR A 238 -24.14 6.77 9.28
CA THR A 238 -22.95 6.32 8.58
C THR A 238 -23.34 5.73 7.22
N LEU A 239 -22.67 6.19 6.16
CA LEU A 239 -22.92 5.74 4.80
C LEU A 239 -21.88 4.69 4.41
N ILE A 240 -22.36 3.51 4.01
CA ILE A 240 -21.49 2.49 3.41
C ILE A 240 -21.53 2.67 1.90
N CYS A 241 -20.35 2.80 1.30
CA CYS A 241 -20.16 2.99 -0.12
C CYS A 241 -18.85 2.33 -0.58
N MET A 242 -18.66 2.27 -1.88
CA MET A 242 -17.52 1.60 -2.49
C MET A 242 -16.85 2.52 -3.50
N ARG A 243 -15.52 2.49 -3.55
CA ARG A 243 -14.75 3.21 -4.58
C ARG A 243 -14.75 2.44 -5.89
N ASP A 244 -14.70 3.17 -6.98
CA ASP A 244 -14.46 2.60 -8.30
C ASP A 244 -12.98 2.24 -8.44
N VAL A 245 -12.67 0.96 -8.29
CA VAL A 245 -11.29 0.44 -8.33
C VAL A 245 -10.60 0.76 -9.67
N SER A 246 -11.37 0.90 -10.76
CA SER A 246 -10.81 1.27 -12.06
C SER A 246 -10.16 2.66 -12.08
N LYS A 247 -10.54 3.53 -11.14
CA LYS A 247 -9.99 4.88 -10.96
C LYS A 247 -8.84 4.93 -9.95
N MET A 248 -8.58 3.84 -9.23
CA MET A 248 -7.53 3.78 -8.21
C MET A 248 -6.17 3.48 -8.83
N LYS A 249 -5.18 4.35 -8.57
CA LYS A 249 -3.83 4.22 -9.16
C LYS A 249 -3.00 3.07 -8.58
N ILE A 250 -3.32 2.62 -7.37
CA ILE A 250 -2.55 1.61 -6.66
C ILE A 250 -2.73 0.21 -7.25
N TYR A 251 -3.89 -0.05 -7.82
CA TYR A 251 -4.17 -1.33 -8.46
C TYR A 251 -3.65 -1.30 -9.90
N GLY A 252 -2.56 -2.05 -10.16
CA GLY A 252 -2.11 -2.32 -11.53
C GLY A 252 -3.11 -3.20 -12.28
N GLU A 253 -2.92 -3.30 -13.60
CA GLU A 253 -3.78 -4.13 -14.45
C GLU A 253 -3.94 -5.56 -13.90
N GLY A 254 -5.17 -5.97 -13.63
CA GLY A 254 -5.56 -7.32 -13.20
C GLY A 254 -5.69 -7.53 -11.68
N LYS A 255 -4.95 -6.83 -10.83
CA LYS A 255 -5.07 -6.98 -9.37
C LYS A 255 -6.30 -6.27 -8.80
N GLY A 256 -6.72 -5.18 -9.42
CA GLY A 256 -7.91 -4.46 -9.02
C GLY A 256 -9.20 -5.26 -9.16
N ALA A 257 -9.31 -6.13 -10.16
CA ALA A 257 -10.52 -6.92 -10.40
C ALA A 257 -10.80 -7.95 -9.28
N GLU A 258 -9.76 -8.56 -8.71
CA GLU A 258 -9.92 -9.50 -7.61
C GLU A 258 -10.31 -8.78 -6.31
N ALA A 259 -9.61 -7.68 -5.98
CA ALA A 259 -9.94 -6.87 -4.82
C ALA A 259 -11.35 -6.27 -4.94
N ASP A 260 -11.73 -5.82 -6.14
CA ASP A 260 -13.08 -5.30 -6.43
C ASP A 260 -14.15 -6.35 -6.17
N GLU A 261 -14.00 -7.59 -6.69
CA GLU A 261 -15.00 -8.64 -6.50
C GLU A 261 -15.13 -9.07 -5.03
N LYS A 262 -14.03 -9.18 -4.30
CA LYS A 262 -14.05 -9.47 -2.86
C LYS A 262 -14.78 -8.37 -2.08
N CYS A 263 -14.47 -7.11 -2.35
CA CYS A 263 -15.14 -5.98 -1.71
C CYS A 263 -16.63 -5.90 -2.08
N ARG A 264 -17.00 -6.17 -3.35
CA ARG A 264 -18.40 -6.24 -3.77
C ARG A 264 -19.16 -7.37 -3.06
N SER A 265 -18.53 -8.52 -2.86
CA SER A 265 -19.12 -9.64 -2.14
C SER A 265 -19.40 -9.28 -0.70
N VAL A 266 -18.40 -8.75 0.02
CA VAL A 266 -18.57 -8.31 1.41
C VAL A 266 -19.64 -7.22 1.53
N PHE A 267 -19.64 -6.25 0.60
CA PHE A 267 -20.64 -5.20 0.60
C PHE A 267 -22.07 -5.76 0.42
N ARG A 268 -22.24 -6.69 -0.54
CA ARG A 268 -23.54 -7.37 -0.73
C ARG A 268 -24.00 -8.12 0.52
N ASP A 269 -23.08 -8.81 1.19
CA ASP A 269 -23.39 -9.60 2.38
C ASP A 269 -23.80 -8.71 3.56
N ILE A 270 -23.14 -7.56 3.74
CA ILE A 270 -23.54 -6.58 4.78
C ILE A 270 -24.93 -6.01 4.50
N VAL A 271 -25.21 -5.59 3.27
CA VAL A 271 -26.46 -4.92 2.92
C VAL A 271 -27.63 -5.89 2.84
N ASN A 272 -27.38 -7.12 2.35
CA ASN A 272 -28.43 -8.14 2.21
C ASN A 272 -28.54 -9.05 3.43
N PHE A 273 -27.78 -8.78 4.50
CA PHE A 273 -27.88 -9.54 5.73
C PHE A 273 -29.32 -9.45 6.27
N VAL A 274 -29.87 -10.60 6.62
CA VAL A 274 -31.20 -10.71 7.24
C VAL A 274 -31.02 -11.27 8.64
N ASP A 275 -31.60 -10.59 9.63
CA ASP A 275 -31.56 -11.03 11.02
C ASP A 275 -32.14 -12.47 11.13
N PRO A 276 -31.33 -13.45 11.56
CA PRO A 276 -31.79 -14.82 11.73
C PRO A 276 -32.76 -15.01 12.90
N THR A 277 -32.96 -13.98 13.73
CA THR A 277 -33.87 -14.07 14.87
C THR A 277 -35.30 -14.16 14.35
N PRO A 278 -36.02 -15.25 14.61
CA PRO A 278 -37.42 -15.34 14.15
C PRO A 278 -38.20 -14.22 14.78
N THR A 279 -38.82 -13.37 13.98
CA THR A 279 -39.81 -12.41 14.43
C THR A 279 -40.91 -13.21 15.11
N GLU A 280 -41.00 -13.17 16.45
CA GLU A 280 -42.15 -13.73 17.14
C GLU A 280 -43.38 -13.05 16.54
N SER A 281 -44.01 -13.77 15.65
CA SER A 281 -45.34 -13.42 15.18
C SER A 281 -46.19 -13.26 16.42
N THR A 282 -46.52 -12.03 16.75
CA THR A 282 -47.64 -11.70 17.66
C THR A 282 -48.86 -12.30 17.01
N ALA A 283 -49.06 -13.59 17.23
CA ALA A 283 -50.37 -14.21 17.10
C ALA A 283 -51.25 -13.50 18.10
N SER A 284 -51.92 -12.45 17.64
CA SER A 284 -53.05 -11.89 18.33
C SER A 284 -54.08 -13.02 18.54
N ASP A 285 -54.07 -13.51 19.77
CA ASP A 285 -55.08 -14.40 20.32
C ASP A 285 -56.39 -13.58 20.43
N ASP A 286 -57.04 -13.40 19.30
CA ASP A 286 -58.42 -12.96 19.24
C ASP A 286 -59.33 -14.18 19.51
N THR A 287 -59.28 -14.66 20.78
CA THR A 287 -60.37 -15.43 21.34
C THR A 287 -61.37 -14.46 21.92
N ALA A 288 -62.28 -14.02 21.03
CA ALA A 288 -63.55 -13.43 21.45
C ALA A 288 -64.47 -14.54 21.98
N ASP A 289 -64.83 -14.41 23.25
CA ASP A 289 -66.04 -14.97 23.83
C ASP A 289 -67.18 -13.95 23.75
#